data_d667c7ad4574bdf81784695c0602539d
#
_entry.id   d667c7ad4574bdf81784695c0602539d
#
_cell.length_a   1.000
_cell.length_b   1.000
_cell.length_c   1.000
_cell.angle_alpha   90.00
_cell.angle_beta   90.00
_cell.angle_gamma   90.00
#
_symmetry.space_group_name_H-M   'P 1'
#
loop_
_entity.id
_entity.type
_entity.pdbx_description
1 polymer ?
#
loop_
_entity_poly.entity_id
_entity_poly.type
_entity_poly.pdbx_seq_one_letter_code
_entity_poly.pdbx_strand_id
1 'polypeptide(L)'
;MTRSATIVGSGPNGLAAALALARDGIHVTVLEAESEIGGGTRSHRPFTTVDLLVDHCAGFHPMAVGSPALAGLEQHGLTWRWPEIDCAHPLLDDAAALLHRSVNETAVGLGADGKRWKALFGQPSSSYDRLSADLLGPVVHLPRHPLLLARFGAPTALPAAVLSRAFATPQARALFVGAAAHAMRPLTEVFSSAIGVGILTAGHHNGWPVAEGGTAAISRAMHSALIELGATVQTSTRVASRADLPSSDITIFDTTPSVVADVLGQELTTRTRRSYNRFRHGPAAFKVDLAVRGGVPWTDPRVAQAGTVHVGGSAEDTVAAEAAVAAGRMPDRPFVLVGQQFVADPQRADGDVVPLYAYAHVPAGLDHDVTDVVIDRIEQFAPGLRSRIVETVTTSPQSFAGGNANFVGGDILCGTSSPTQLLLGPRPGRDPYRTGTPGFYLCSAATPPGPGAHGMAGLNAARRALDDLLKR
;
A
#
# COMPACT_ATOMS: atom_id res chain seq x y z
N MET A 1 -23.31 -29.36 12.41
CA MET A 1 -23.11 -28.86 11.03
C MET A 1 -21.79 -28.13 11.00
N THR A 2 -20.96 -28.40 10.01
CA THR A 2 -19.71 -27.66 9.83
C THR A 2 -20.03 -26.23 9.40
N ARG A 3 -19.50 -25.24 10.11
CA ARG A 3 -19.71 -23.82 9.78
C ARG A 3 -18.96 -23.46 8.51
N SER A 4 -19.52 -22.56 7.70
CA SER A 4 -18.97 -22.18 6.41
C SER A 4 -18.80 -20.66 6.25
N ALA A 5 -17.81 -20.28 5.46
CA ALA A 5 -17.57 -18.88 5.12
C ALA A 5 -17.30 -18.69 3.63
N THR A 6 -17.78 -17.60 3.08
CA THR A 6 -17.48 -17.13 1.73
C THR A 6 -16.68 -15.84 1.79
N ILE A 7 -15.56 -15.79 1.10
CA ILE A 7 -14.75 -14.58 0.94
C ILE A 7 -14.87 -14.12 -0.51
N VAL A 8 -15.23 -12.86 -0.71
CA VAL A 8 -15.37 -12.26 -2.04
C VAL A 8 -14.17 -11.35 -2.30
N GLY A 9 -13.29 -11.78 -3.21
CA GLY A 9 -12.02 -11.17 -3.52
C GLY A 9 -10.85 -11.87 -2.81
N SER A 10 -9.76 -12.05 -3.56
CA SER A 10 -8.53 -12.72 -3.10
C SER A 10 -7.35 -11.76 -2.98
N GLY A 11 -7.61 -10.49 -2.72
CA GLY A 11 -6.58 -9.54 -2.31
C GLY A 11 -5.94 -9.94 -0.97
N PRO A 12 -4.86 -9.28 -0.52
CA PRO A 12 -4.16 -9.66 0.70
C PRO A 12 -5.07 -9.64 1.95
N ASN A 13 -6.08 -8.80 1.99
CA ASN A 13 -7.04 -8.77 3.09
C ASN A 13 -8.05 -9.93 2.99
N GLY A 14 -8.55 -10.24 1.80
CA GLY A 14 -9.46 -11.38 1.59
C GLY A 14 -8.79 -12.70 1.94
N LEU A 15 -7.56 -12.92 1.46
CA LEU A 15 -6.78 -14.11 1.79
C LEU A 15 -6.44 -14.19 3.29
N ALA A 16 -6.14 -13.07 3.94
CA ALA A 16 -5.90 -13.02 5.38
C ALA A 16 -7.17 -13.34 6.19
N ALA A 17 -8.34 -12.85 5.74
CA ALA A 17 -9.61 -13.20 6.35
C ALA A 17 -9.93 -14.69 6.20
N ALA A 18 -9.74 -15.23 4.99
CA ALA A 18 -9.90 -16.64 4.69
C ALA A 18 -9.01 -17.51 5.61
N LEU A 19 -7.71 -17.15 5.71
CA LEU A 19 -6.74 -17.89 6.51
C LEU A 19 -7.09 -17.86 8.01
N ALA A 20 -7.52 -16.71 8.53
CA ALA A 20 -7.94 -16.60 9.92
C ALA A 20 -9.15 -17.49 10.22
N LEU A 21 -10.16 -17.51 9.36
CA LEU A 21 -11.35 -18.35 9.53
C LEU A 21 -11.04 -19.85 9.37
N ALA A 22 -10.21 -20.21 8.38
CA ALA A 22 -9.83 -21.61 8.17
C ALA A 22 -9.01 -22.18 9.35
N ARG A 23 -8.13 -21.39 9.95
CA ARG A 23 -7.39 -21.77 11.17
C ARG A 23 -8.31 -22.02 12.37
N ASP A 24 -9.47 -21.37 12.43
CA ASP A 24 -10.50 -21.60 13.45
C ASP A 24 -11.50 -22.72 13.06
N GLY A 25 -11.16 -23.52 12.06
CA GLY A 25 -11.95 -24.69 11.65
C GLY A 25 -13.22 -24.38 10.86
N ILE A 26 -13.34 -23.19 10.30
CA ILE A 26 -14.45 -22.83 9.40
C ILE A 26 -14.11 -23.31 7.99
N HIS A 27 -15.06 -23.95 7.32
CA HIS A 27 -14.92 -24.32 5.90
C HIS A 27 -14.99 -23.06 5.02
N VAL A 28 -13.89 -22.71 4.34
CA VAL A 28 -13.78 -21.44 3.60
C VAL A 28 -13.80 -21.67 2.09
N THR A 29 -14.60 -20.85 1.39
CA THR A 29 -14.55 -20.70 -0.07
C THR A 29 -14.20 -19.25 -0.40
N VAL A 30 -13.16 -19.05 -1.20
CA VAL A 30 -12.75 -17.74 -1.75
C VAL A 30 -13.21 -17.65 -3.19
N LEU A 31 -13.93 -16.57 -3.54
CA LEU A 31 -14.39 -16.26 -4.89
C LEU A 31 -13.60 -15.08 -5.43
N GLU A 32 -12.82 -15.30 -6.50
CA GLU A 32 -12.00 -14.27 -7.15
C GLU A 32 -12.52 -13.99 -8.56
N ALA A 33 -12.73 -12.72 -8.87
CA ALA A 33 -13.24 -12.30 -10.17
C ALA A 33 -12.26 -12.52 -11.33
N GLU A 34 -10.97 -12.35 -11.05
CA GLU A 34 -9.91 -12.47 -12.04
C GLU A 34 -9.41 -13.92 -12.17
N SER A 35 -8.61 -14.20 -13.20
CA SER A 35 -8.00 -15.52 -13.42
C SER A 35 -6.87 -15.83 -12.41
N GLU A 36 -6.33 -14.81 -11.75
CA GLU A 36 -5.23 -14.90 -10.79
C GLU A 36 -5.61 -14.26 -9.45
N ILE A 37 -5.19 -14.90 -8.36
CA ILE A 37 -5.33 -14.38 -7.00
C ILE A 37 -4.39 -13.20 -6.73
N GLY A 38 -4.61 -12.50 -5.62
CA GLY A 38 -3.64 -11.57 -5.04
C GLY A 38 -4.00 -10.09 -5.21
N GLY A 39 -4.93 -9.72 -6.09
CA GLY A 39 -5.31 -8.33 -6.28
C GLY A 39 -4.11 -7.43 -6.57
N GLY A 40 -3.83 -6.42 -5.73
CA GLY A 40 -2.68 -5.51 -5.88
C GLY A 40 -1.30 -6.13 -5.58
N THR A 41 -1.25 -7.37 -5.05
CA THR A 41 0.01 -8.10 -4.79
C THR A 41 0.43 -9.04 -5.91
N ARG A 42 -0.15 -8.92 -7.10
CA ARG A 42 0.29 -9.70 -8.27
C ARG A 42 1.67 -9.24 -8.73
N SER A 43 2.40 -10.17 -9.39
CA SER A 43 3.67 -9.88 -10.08
C SER A 43 3.66 -10.57 -11.43
N HIS A 44 4.30 -9.99 -12.44
CA HIS A 44 4.25 -10.47 -13.82
C HIS A 44 5.54 -10.17 -14.57
N ARG A 45 5.69 -10.73 -15.76
CA ARG A 45 6.82 -10.54 -16.67
C ARG A 45 6.30 -9.90 -17.95
N PRO A 46 6.20 -8.55 -18.01
CA PRO A 46 5.48 -7.88 -19.08
C PRO A 46 6.33 -7.61 -20.32
N PHE A 47 7.65 -7.71 -20.21
CA PHE A 47 8.57 -7.41 -21.29
C PHE A 47 8.64 -8.55 -22.31
N THR A 48 8.84 -8.20 -23.58
CA THR A 48 8.87 -9.17 -24.67
C THR A 48 10.30 -9.58 -25.06
N THR A 49 11.27 -8.71 -24.79
CA THR A 49 12.67 -8.88 -25.20
C THR A 49 13.58 -9.38 -24.09
N VAL A 50 13.16 -9.27 -22.83
CA VAL A 50 13.92 -9.64 -21.64
C VAL A 50 13.01 -10.26 -20.58
N ASP A 51 13.54 -11.18 -19.77
CA ASP A 51 12.78 -11.91 -18.76
C ASP A 51 12.87 -11.25 -17.38
N LEU A 52 12.25 -10.10 -17.21
CA LEU A 52 12.27 -9.34 -15.96
C LEU A 52 10.96 -9.50 -15.17
N LEU A 53 11.09 -9.65 -13.86
CA LEU A 53 9.95 -9.72 -12.95
C LEU A 53 9.63 -8.34 -12.37
N VAL A 54 8.38 -7.89 -12.54
CA VAL A 54 7.86 -6.65 -11.94
C VAL A 54 6.62 -6.90 -11.10
N ASP A 55 6.40 -6.05 -10.11
CA ASP A 55 5.20 -6.08 -9.29
C ASP A 55 4.09 -5.24 -9.93
N HIS A 56 2.85 -5.72 -9.83
CA HIS A 56 1.70 -5.04 -10.43
C HIS A 56 1.44 -3.68 -9.76
N CYS A 57 1.36 -3.65 -8.41
CA CYS A 57 1.06 -2.43 -7.65
C CYS A 57 2.00 -2.27 -6.45
N ALA A 58 1.85 -3.08 -5.40
CA ALA A 58 2.70 -2.99 -4.22
C ALA A 58 4.08 -3.59 -4.48
N GLY A 59 5.18 -2.90 -4.12
CA GLY A 59 6.54 -3.39 -4.35
C GLY A 59 7.41 -3.48 -3.10
N PHE A 60 7.09 -2.69 -2.06
CA PHE A 60 7.83 -2.65 -0.79
C PHE A 60 6.88 -2.75 0.40
N HIS A 61 7.30 -3.43 1.47
CA HIS A 61 6.39 -3.94 2.48
C HIS A 61 6.79 -3.63 3.94
N PRO A 62 7.07 -2.37 4.32
CA PRO A 62 7.49 -2.02 5.68
C PRO A 62 6.44 -2.34 6.75
N MET A 63 5.15 -2.36 6.39
CA MET A 63 4.04 -2.65 7.31
C MET A 63 3.59 -4.12 7.25
N ALA A 64 4.08 -4.91 6.30
CA ALA A 64 3.71 -6.32 6.16
C ALA A 64 4.60 -7.24 7.02
N VAL A 65 5.88 -6.91 7.12
CA VAL A 65 6.80 -7.64 8.02
C VAL A 65 6.32 -7.53 9.46
N GLY A 66 6.25 -8.67 10.14
CA GLY A 66 5.74 -8.73 11.50
C GLY A 66 4.21 -8.56 11.62
N SER A 67 3.48 -8.47 10.52
CA SER A 67 2.02 -8.45 10.56
C SER A 67 1.46 -9.76 11.11
N PRO A 68 0.60 -9.72 12.14
CA PRO A 68 -0.05 -10.93 12.67
C PRO A 68 -0.86 -11.70 11.63
N ALA A 69 -1.34 -11.04 10.57
CA ALA A 69 -2.09 -11.69 9.50
C ALA A 69 -1.19 -12.56 8.59
N LEU A 70 0.12 -12.27 8.55
CA LEU A 70 1.11 -13.00 7.73
C LEU A 70 1.95 -13.99 8.57
N ALA A 71 1.67 -14.12 9.85
CA ALA A 71 2.43 -14.99 10.74
C ALA A 71 2.39 -16.47 10.27
N GLY A 72 3.56 -17.09 10.22
CA GLY A 72 3.74 -18.50 9.84
C GLY A 72 3.79 -18.74 8.33
N LEU A 73 3.74 -17.70 7.49
CA LEU A 73 3.81 -17.85 6.03
C LEU A 73 5.22 -18.16 5.51
N GLU A 74 6.24 -18.02 6.33
CA GLU A 74 7.60 -18.46 6.04
C GLU A 74 7.64 -19.97 5.75
N GLN A 75 6.81 -20.75 6.43
CA GLN A 75 6.65 -22.22 6.20
C GLN A 75 6.03 -22.53 4.83
N HIS A 76 5.37 -21.54 4.21
CA HIS A 76 4.75 -21.62 2.89
C HIS A 76 5.55 -20.86 1.82
N GLY A 77 6.85 -20.57 2.10
CA GLY A 77 7.79 -20.00 1.15
C GLY A 77 7.83 -18.49 1.06
N LEU A 78 7.19 -17.75 2.00
CA LEU A 78 7.34 -16.30 2.05
C LEU A 78 8.71 -15.93 2.65
N THR A 79 9.56 -15.32 1.83
CA THR A 79 10.87 -14.83 2.24
C THR A 79 10.97 -13.32 1.98
N TRP A 80 11.55 -12.59 2.93
CA TRP A 80 11.78 -11.15 2.80
C TRP A 80 13.24 -10.87 2.46
N ARG A 81 13.47 -9.85 1.61
CA ARG A 81 14.80 -9.35 1.24
C ARG A 81 14.85 -7.84 1.45
N TRP A 82 15.96 -7.35 1.98
CA TRP A 82 16.16 -5.94 2.30
C TRP A 82 17.23 -5.33 1.39
N PRO A 83 17.01 -4.12 0.85
CA PRO A 83 18.06 -3.33 0.25
C PRO A 83 19.02 -2.81 1.34
N GLU A 84 20.20 -2.35 0.95
CA GLU A 84 21.15 -1.70 1.85
C GLU A 84 20.62 -0.35 2.34
N ILE A 85 20.00 0.42 1.43
CA ILE A 85 19.32 1.68 1.72
C ILE A 85 17.84 1.49 1.46
N ASP A 86 17.01 1.72 2.47
CA ASP A 86 15.56 1.51 2.36
C ASP A 86 14.92 2.46 1.35
N CYS A 87 15.24 3.76 1.45
CA CYS A 87 14.71 4.78 0.56
C CYS A 87 15.73 5.91 0.34
N ALA A 88 15.76 6.47 -0.86
CA ALA A 88 16.49 7.67 -1.20
C ALA A 88 15.54 8.76 -1.71
N HIS A 89 15.88 10.03 -1.43
CA HIS A 89 15.24 11.19 -2.04
C HIS A 89 16.33 12.07 -2.67
N PRO A 90 16.59 11.94 -3.99
CA PRO A 90 17.58 12.74 -4.68
C PRO A 90 17.14 14.20 -4.77
N LEU A 91 18.11 15.11 -4.64
CA LEU A 91 17.96 16.54 -4.82
C LEU A 91 18.86 17.01 -5.98
N LEU A 92 18.45 18.07 -6.70
CA LEU A 92 19.22 18.54 -7.85
C LEU A 92 20.51 19.27 -7.45
N ASP A 93 20.42 20.09 -6.39
CA ASP A 93 21.50 20.97 -5.97
C ASP A 93 22.20 20.49 -4.68
N ASP A 94 21.78 19.38 -4.13
CA ASP A 94 22.25 18.82 -2.86
C ASP A 94 22.46 17.31 -2.93
N ALA A 95 23.20 16.77 -1.97
CA ALA A 95 23.30 15.33 -1.79
C ALA A 95 21.92 14.70 -1.50
N ALA A 96 21.70 13.49 -1.99
CA ALA A 96 20.47 12.76 -1.73
C ALA A 96 20.26 12.50 -0.24
N ALA A 97 19.02 12.63 0.22
CA ALA A 97 18.62 12.17 1.55
C ALA A 97 18.42 10.65 1.53
N LEU A 98 18.99 9.94 2.48
CA LEU A 98 18.97 8.49 2.56
C LEU A 98 18.24 8.03 3.84
N LEU A 99 17.32 7.09 3.68
CA LEU A 99 16.66 6.41 4.78
C LEU A 99 17.30 5.04 4.97
N HIS A 100 17.87 4.83 6.14
CA HIS A 100 18.32 3.52 6.59
C HIS A 100 17.34 2.94 7.60
N ARG A 101 17.27 1.63 7.74
CA ARG A 101 16.51 0.97 8.80
C ARG A 101 16.91 1.52 10.17
N SER A 102 18.20 1.74 10.40
CA SER A 102 18.70 2.37 11.62
C SER A 102 18.32 3.86 11.66
N VAL A 103 17.54 4.24 12.69
CA VAL A 103 17.25 5.67 12.99
C VAL A 103 18.55 6.46 13.20
N ASN A 104 19.58 5.80 13.77
CA ASN A 104 20.86 6.47 14.05
C ASN A 104 21.62 6.77 12.77
N GLU A 105 21.71 5.83 11.83
CA GLU A 105 22.37 6.02 10.52
C GLU A 105 21.68 7.10 9.70
N THR A 106 20.36 7.05 9.58
CA THR A 106 19.59 8.12 8.93
C THR A 106 19.85 9.48 9.59
N ALA A 107 19.85 9.54 10.92
CA ALA A 107 20.08 10.78 11.64
C ALA A 107 21.50 11.34 11.44
N VAL A 108 22.51 10.48 11.32
CA VAL A 108 23.89 10.90 10.97
C VAL A 108 23.91 11.49 9.57
N GLY A 109 23.28 10.84 8.58
CA GLY A 109 23.18 11.33 7.20
C GLY A 109 22.43 12.67 7.07
N LEU A 110 21.45 12.94 7.95
CA LEU A 110 20.70 14.19 7.97
C LEU A 110 21.38 15.33 8.74
N GLY A 111 22.58 15.12 9.30
CA GLY A 111 23.41 16.16 9.88
C GLY A 111 22.70 16.99 10.96
N ALA A 112 22.47 18.27 10.69
CA ALA A 112 21.87 19.21 11.65
C ALA A 112 20.48 18.78 12.13
N ASP A 113 19.72 18.04 11.33
CA ASP A 113 18.38 17.54 11.67
C ASP A 113 18.38 16.16 12.34
N GLY A 114 19.53 15.52 12.50
CA GLY A 114 19.60 14.20 13.10
C GLY A 114 18.97 14.08 14.48
N LYS A 115 19.12 15.11 15.33
CA LYS A 115 18.48 15.15 16.66
C LYS A 115 16.94 15.23 16.55
N ARG A 116 16.43 16.05 15.62
CA ARG A 116 14.99 16.20 15.39
C ARG A 116 14.39 14.92 14.82
N TRP A 117 15.11 14.28 13.89
CA TRP A 117 14.70 12.98 13.33
C TRP A 117 14.60 11.90 14.40
N LYS A 118 15.61 11.77 15.26
CA LYS A 118 15.57 10.86 16.42
C LYS A 118 14.46 11.18 17.41
N ALA A 119 14.16 12.45 17.65
CA ALA A 119 13.08 12.86 18.53
C ALA A 119 11.71 12.45 17.98
N LEU A 120 11.53 12.51 16.65
CA LEU A 120 10.27 12.15 16.01
C LEU A 120 10.10 10.63 15.86
N PHE A 121 11.14 9.92 15.40
CA PHE A 121 11.03 8.52 15.00
C PHE A 121 11.63 7.51 16.00
N GLY A 122 12.57 7.92 16.86
CA GLY A 122 13.37 6.99 17.66
C GLY A 122 12.53 6.12 18.60
N GLN A 123 11.71 6.73 19.47
CA GLN A 123 10.90 5.98 20.41
C GLN A 123 9.70 5.27 19.74
N PRO A 124 8.96 5.88 18.79
CA PRO A 124 7.92 5.16 18.07
C PRO A 124 8.43 3.91 17.34
N SER A 125 9.57 3.99 16.66
CA SER A 125 10.15 2.85 15.94
C SER A 125 10.66 1.75 16.88
N SER A 126 11.34 2.10 17.96
CA SER A 126 11.81 1.12 18.95
C SER A 126 10.67 0.42 19.71
N SER A 127 9.48 0.99 19.69
CA SER A 127 8.27 0.46 20.33
C SER A 127 7.21 0.04 19.31
N TYR A 128 7.59 -0.21 18.06
CA TYR A 128 6.64 -0.42 16.95
C TYR A 128 5.71 -1.61 17.18
N ASP A 129 6.19 -2.73 17.73
CA ASP A 129 5.36 -3.90 18.02
C ASP A 129 4.19 -3.56 18.96
N ARG A 130 4.43 -2.68 19.93
CA ARG A 130 3.39 -2.18 20.84
C ARG A 130 2.48 -1.16 20.16
N LEU A 131 3.06 -0.31 19.32
CA LEU A 131 2.34 0.74 18.60
C LEU A 131 1.45 0.13 17.51
N SER A 132 1.95 -0.86 16.77
CA SER A 132 1.22 -1.53 15.70
C SER A 132 -0.07 -2.20 16.18
N ALA A 133 -0.09 -2.67 17.45
CA ALA A 133 -1.30 -3.22 18.07
C ALA A 133 -2.44 -2.19 18.19
N ASP A 134 -2.11 -0.90 18.25
CA ASP A 134 -3.08 0.20 18.28
C ASP A 134 -3.30 0.81 16.88
N LEU A 135 -2.30 0.74 15.96
CA LEU A 135 -2.40 1.33 14.62
C LEU A 135 -3.07 0.42 13.59
N LEU A 136 -2.83 -0.90 13.68
CA LEU A 136 -3.28 -1.86 12.67
C LEU A 136 -4.70 -2.40 12.95
N GLY A 137 -5.57 -1.55 13.49
CA GLY A 137 -6.95 -1.84 13.82
C GLY A 137 -7.88 -0.67 13.54
N PRO A 138 -9.11 -0.69 14.09
CA PRO A 138 -10.05 0.42 13.99
C PRO A 138 -9.44 1.72 14.56
N VAL A 139 -9.59 2.83 13.84
CA VAL A 139 -9.04 4.13 14.28
C VAL A 139 -9.67 4.57 15.61
N VAL A 140 -10.97 4.32 15.79
CA VAL A 140 -11.71 4.66 17.03
C VAL A 140 -11.78 3.42 17.93
N HIS A 141 -10.86 3.33 18.88
CA HIS A 141 -10.81 2.25 19.88
C HIS A 141 -10.22 2.75 21.20
N LEU A 142 -10.28 1.92 22.25
CA LEU A 142 -9.55 2.15 23.50
C LEU A 142 -8.09 1.71 23.28
N PRO A 143 -7.12 2.63 23.33
CA PRO A 143 -5.73 2.28 23.06
C PRO A 143 -5.14 1.40 24.18
N ARG A 144 -4.34 0.40 23.77
CA ARG A 144 -3.58 -0.44 24.71
C ARG A 144 -2.40 0.32 25.31
N HIS A 145 -1.85 1.27 24.55
CA HIS A 145 -0.67 2.06 24.92
C HIS A 145 -0.92 3.57 24.71
N PRO A 146 -1.77 4.21 25.55
CA PRO A 146 -2.28 5.56 25.28
C PRO A 146 -1.20 6.63 25.18
N LEU A 147 -0.15 6.58 26.02
CA LEU A 147 0.95 7.56 25.95
C LEU A 147 1.80 7.42 24.68
N LEU A 148 2.05 6.17 24.26
CA LEU A 148 2.79 5.88 23.03
C LEU A 148 1.97 6.33 21.81
N LEU A 149 0.68 6.00 21.79
CA LEU A 149 -0.22 6.41 20.72
C LEU A 149 -0.38 7.93 20.68
N ALA A 150 -0.48 8.62 21.80
CA ALA A 150 -0.56 10.08 21.85
C ALA A 150 0.72 10.75 21.30
N ARG A 151 1.90 10.22 21.66
CA ARG A 151 3.20 10.70 21.15
C ARG A 151 3.32 10.51 19.65
N PHE A 152 2.88 9.37 19.12
CA PHE A 152 2.82 9.10 17.68
C PHE A 152 1.73 9.95 17.00
N GLY A 153 0.56 10.07 17.61
CA GLY A 153 -0.61 10.71 17.02
C GLY A 153 -0.49 12.23 16.90
N ALA A 154 0.21 12.90 17.83
CA ALA A 154 0.34 14.36 17.80
C ALA A 154 0.96 14.88 16.47
N PRO A 155 2.12 14.37 15.99
CA PRO A 155 2.67 14.77 14.70
C PRO A 155 1.81 14.31 13.51
N THR A 156 1.10 13.19 13.61
CA THR A 156 0.26 12.67 12.52
C THR A 156 -0.97 13.53 12.24
N ALA A 157 -1.42 14.31 13.23
CA ALA A 157 -2.55 15.23 13.07
C ALA A 157 -2.20 16.47 12.22
N LEU A 158 -0.93 16.81 12.09
CA LEU A 158 -0.48 17.97 11.36
C LEU A 158 -0.54 17.77 9.83
N PRO A 159 -0.66 18.86 9.04
CA PRO A 159 -0.30 18.84 7.64
C PRO A 159 1.17 18.48 7.45
N ALA A 160 1.50 17.63 6.47
CA ALA A 160 2.88 17.24 6.19
C ALA A 160 3.76 18.45 5.81
N ALA A 161 3.22 19.39 5.05
CA ALA A 161 3.88 20.65 4.71
C ALA A 161 4.20 21.51 5.95
N VAL A 162 3.41 21.39 7.03
CA VAL A 162 3.68 22.08 8.29
C VAL A 162 4.71 21.32 9.11
N LEU A 163 4.54 20.02 9.27
CA LEU A 163 5.47 19.18 10.06
C LEU A 163 6.88 19.19 9.46
N SER A 164 7.02 19.22 8.13
CA SER A 164 8.32 19.29 7.45
C SER A 164 9.14 20.53 7.83
N ARG A 165 8.49 21.65 8.21
CA ARG A 165 9.17 22.88 8.66
C ARG A 165 9.87 22.73 10.01
N ALA A 166 9.62 21.65 10.74
CA ALA A 166 10.40 21.32 11.94
C ALA A 166 11.86 20.93 11.58
N PHE A 167 12.12 20.57 10.33
CA PHE A 167 13.46 20.28 9.82
C PHE A 167 14.06 21.51 9.16
N ALA A 168 15.38 21.71 9.34
CA ALA A 168 16.12 22.85 8.80
C ALA A 168 16.73 22.54 7.42
N THR A 169 17.13 21.28 7.19
CA THR A 169 17.84 20.87 5.96
C THR A 169 16.87 20.48 4.85
N PRO A 170 17.22 20.78 3.58
CA PRO A 170 16.44 20.33 2.43
C PRO A 170 16.26 18.81 2.41
N GLN A 171 17.31 18.05 2.79
CA GLN A 171 17.35 16.61 2.82
C GLN A 171 16.28 16.03 3.76
N ALA A 172 16.23 16.47 5.02
CA ALA A 172 15.28 15.96 5.99
C ALA A 172 13.83 16.33 5.61
N ARG A 173 13.63 17.55 5.08
CA ARG A 173 12.32 18.01 4.61
C ARG A 173 11.82 17.20 3.42
N ALA A 174 12.67 16.99 2.41
CA ALA A 174 12.34 16.25 1.20
C ALA A 174 12.07 14.77 1.50
N LEU A 175 12.92 14.12 2.30
CA LEU A 175 12.73 12.72 2.70
C LEU A 175 11.40 12.52 3.43
N PHE A 176 11.07 13.40 4.38
CA PHE A 176 9.80 13.32 5.11
C PHE A 176 8.59 13.56 4.21
N VAL A 177 8.64 14.61 3.36
CA VAL A 177 7.52 14.95 2.46
C VAL A 177 7.34 13.89 1.38
N GLY A 178 8.43 13.31 0.85
CA GLY A 178 8.38 12.19 -0.08
C GLY A 178 7.66 10.97 0.51
N ALA A 179 7.95 10.64 1.78
CA ALA A 179 7.22 9.58 2.48
C ALA A 179 5.74 9.95 2.72
N ALA A 180 5.44 11.22 3.01
CA ALA A 180 4.07 11.69 3.20
C ALA A 180 3.26 11.69 1.89
N ALA A 181 3.90 11.83 0.73
CA ALA A 181 3.26 11.80 -0.58
C ALA A 181 2.57 10.45 -0.89
N HIS A 182 2.97 9.36 -0.22
CA HIS A 182 2.23 8.07 -0.28
C HIS A 182 0.75 8.18 0.15
N ALA A 183 0.34 9.30 0.78
CA ALA A 183 -1.06 9.57 1.08
C ALA A 183 -1.90 9.91 -0.16
N MET A 184 -1.27 10.25 -1.31
CA MET A 184 -1.90 10.64 -2.57
C MET A 184 -3.00 11.69 -2.36
N ARG A 185 -2.66 12.78 -1.66
CA ARG A 185 -3.59 13.87 -1.32
C ARG A 185 -2.83 15.17 -1.05
N PRO A 186 -3.50 16.35 -0.98
CA PRO A 186 -2.83 17.59 -0.64
C PRO A 186 -2.10 17.52 0.71
N LEU A 187 -0.80 17.76 0.68
CA LEU A 187 0.06 17.68 1.87
C LEU A 187 -0.08 18.90 2.80
N THR A 188 -0.92 19.86 2.42
CA THR A 188 -1.31 21.01 3.23
C THR A 188 -2.54 20.75 4.11
N GLU A 189 -3.22 19.63 3.95
CA GLU A 189 -4.38 19.25 4.74
C GLU A 189 -4.00 18.55 6.05
N VAL A 190 -4.85 18.69 7.08
CA VAL A 190 -4.68 17.98 8.36
C VAL A 190 -4.63 16.47 8.14
N PHE A 191 -3.88 15.76 8.99
CA PHE A 191 -3.60 14.33 8.91
C PHE A 191 -2.82 13.87 7.66
N SER A 192 -2.37 14.76 6.77
CA SER A 192 -1.56 14.33 5.62
C SER A 192 -0.16 13.83 6.01
N SER A 193 0.34 14.16 7.21
CA SER A 193 1.57 13.57 7.74
C SER A 193 1.42 12.13 8.26
N ALA A 194 0.18 11.65 8.48
CA ALA A 194 -0.05 10.36 9.14
C ALA A 194 0.61 9.18 8.42
N ILE A 195 0.47 9.13 7.10
CA ILE A 195 1.08 8.07 6.28
C ILE A 195 2.61 8.17 6.32
N GLY A 196 3.17 9.36 6.15
CA GLY A 196 4.62 9.58 6.20
C GLY A 196 5.22 9.19 7.55
N VAL A 197 4.62 9.64 8.65
CA VAL A 197 5.06 9.26 10.01
C VAL A 197 4.90 7.75 10.22
N GLY A 198 3.80 7.16 9.76
CA GLY A 198 3.52 5.72 9.89
C GLY A 198 4.53 4.86 9.13
N ILE A 199 4.72 5.14 7.83
CA ILE A 199 5.64 4.38 6.96
C ILE A 199 7.10 4.51 7.43
N LEU A 200 7.54 5.73 7.80
CA LEU A 200 8.91 5.95 8.30
C LEU A 200 9.13 5.28 9.66
N THR A 201 8.13 5.29 10.54
CA THR A 201 8.20 4.58 11.83
C THR A 201 8.30 3.08 11.61
N ALA A 202 7.46 2.51 10.75
CA ALA A 202 7.50 1.10 10.38
C ALA A 202 8.82 0.74 9.68
N GLY A 203 9.29 1.58 8.76
CA GLY A 203 10.54 1.42 8.03
C GLY A 203 11.75 1.39 8.96
N HIS A 204 11.82 2.29 9.92
CA HIS A 204 12.90 2.26 10.92
C HIS A 204 12.86 1.04 11.84
N HIS A 205 11.73 0.37 11.98
CA HIS A 205 11.62 -0.88 12.73
C HIS A 205 11.92 -2.10 11.86
N ASN A 206 11.21 -2.22 10.74
CA ASN A 206 11.19 -3.39 9.87
C ASN A 206 12.15 -3.30 8.68
N GLY A 207 12.62 -2.10 8.31
CA GLY A 207 13.16 -1.81 6.98
C GLY A 207 12.06 -1.70 5.91
N TRP A 208 12.47 -1.55 4.65
CA TRP A 208 11.57 -1.54 3.49
C TRP A 208 11.85 -2.75 2.59
N PRO A 209 11.49 -3.96 3.04
CA PRO A 209 11.80 -5.18 2.30
C PRO A 209 10.89 -5.37 1.09
N VAL A 210 11.35 -6.23 0.19
CA VAL A 210 10.58 -6.84 -0.88
C VAL A 210 10.30 -8.31 -0.55
N ALA A 211 9.24 -8.88 -1.11
CA ALA A 211 9.06 -10.32 -1.12
C ALA A 211 9.93 -10.94 -2.22
N GLU A 212 10.71 -11.97 -1.88
CA GLU A 212 11.56 -12.69 -2.83
C GLU A 212 10.70 -13.35 -3.92
N GLY A 213 11.10 -13.19 -5.17
CA GLY A 213 10.34 -13.68 -6.32
C GLY A 213 9.02 -12.93 -6.57
N GLY A 214 8.97 -11.63 -6.19
CA GLY A 214 7.86 -10.72 -6.43
C GLY A 214 6.83 -10.69 -5.30
N THR A 215 6.06 -9.61 -5.25
CA THR A 215 5.01 -9.41 -4.24
C THR A 215 3.95 -10.51 -4.26
N ALA A 216 3.74 -11.18 -5.39
CA ALA A 216 2.86 -12.33 -5.52
C ALA A 216 3.28 -13.51 -4.60
N ALA A 217 4.50 -13.54 -4.08
CA ALA A 217 4.91 -14.54 -3.08
C ALA A 217 4.06 -14.46 -1.79
N ILE A 218 3.57 -13.28 -1.42
CA ILE A 218 2.69 -13.09 -0.26
C ILE A 218 1.36 -13.85 -0.49
N SER A 219 0.69 -13.59 -1.61
CA SER A 219 -0.59 -14.24 -1.93
C SER A 219 -0.43 -15.73 -2.23
N ARG A 220 0.68 -16.15 -2.84
CA ARG A 220 0.99 -17.58 -3.05
C ARG A 220 1.18 -18.32 -1.72
N ALA A 221 1.92 -17.73 -0.77
CA ALA A 221 2.10 -18.32 0.55
C ALA A 221 0.78 -18.46 1.33
N MET A 222 -0.06 -17.40 1.29
CA MET A 222 -1.41 -17.47 1.88
C MET A 222 -2.27 -18.53 1.22
N HIS A 223 -2.23 -18.65 -0.11
CA HIS A 223 -2.98 -19.66 -0.85
C HIS A 223 -2.51 -21.06 -0.49
N SER A 224 -1.19 -21.31 -0.45
CA SER A 224 -0.63 -22.60 -0.03
C SER A 224 -1.14 -23.00 1.36
N ALA A 225 -1.08 -22.08 2.33
CA ALA A 225 -1.60 -22.30 3.68
C ALA A 225 -3.11 -22.59 3.70
N LEU A 226 -3.90 -21.91 2.85
CA LEU A 226 -5.33 -22.15 2.73
C LEU A 226 -5.67 -23.52 2.18
N ILE A 227 -4.94 -23.97 1.17
CA ILE A 227 -5.14 -25.32 0.58
C ILE A 227 -4.83 -26.42 1.62
N GLU A 228 -3.76 -26.27 2.41
CA GLU A 228 -3.46 -27.20 3.50
C GLU A 228 -4.57 -27.26 4.56
N LEU A 229 -5.26 -26.16 4.79
CA LEU A 229 -6.40 -26.09 5.71
C LEU A 229 -7.73 -26.55 5.07
N GLY A 230 -7.71 -27.05 3.82
CA GLY A 230 -8.89 -27.55 3.11
C GLY A 230 -9.82 -26.47 2.56
N ALA A 231 -9.36 -25.24 2.43
CA ALA A 231 -10.14 -24.18 1.81
C ALA A 231 -10.20 -24.35 0.28
N THR A 232 -11.25 -23.80 -0.34
CA THR A 232 -11.42 -23.78 -1.80
C THR A 232 -11.22 -22.37 -2.31
N VAL A 233 -10.46 -22.19 -3.39
CA VAL A 233 -10.29 -20.92 -4.08
C VAL A 233 -10.78 -21.06 -5.52
N GLN A 234 -11.75 -20.24 -5.92
CA GLN A 234 -12.36 -20.22 -7.25
C GLN A 234 -12.02 -18.90 -7.92
N THR A 235 -11.16 -18.95 -8.93
CA THR A 235 -10.85 -17.81 -9.81
C THR A 235 -11.87 -17.68 -10.93
N SER A 236 -11.83 -16.57 -11.68
CA SER A 236 -12.79 -16.28 -12.76
C SER A 236 -14.25 -16.35 -12.31
N THR A 237 -14.50 -16.05 -11.02
CA THR A 237 -15.81 -16.16 -10.38
C THR A 237 -16.18 -14.80 -9.78
N ARG A 238 -16.83 -13.96 -10.60
CA ARG A 238 -17.26 -12.62 -10.20
C ARG A 238 -18.58 -12.65 -9.44
N VAL A 239 -18.60 -12.01 -8.28
CA VAL A 239 -19.82 -11.75 -7.51
C VAL A 239 -20.33 -10.35 -7.85
N ALA A 240 -21.43 -10.28 -8.58
CA ALA A 240 -22.09 -9.03 -9.00
C ALA A 240 -23.45 -8.82 -8.34
N SER A 241 -24.05 -9.87 -7.83
CA SER A 241 -25.39 -9.86 -7.22
C SER A 241 -25.48 -10.79 -6.01
N ARG A 242 -26.58 -10.66 -5.26
CA ARG A 242 -26.88 -11.55 -4.12
C ARG A 242 -27.00 -13.03 -4.53
N ALA A 243 -27.45 -13.28 -5.75
CA ALA A 243 -27.64 -14.64 -6.27
C ALA A 243 -26.33 -15.37 -6.55
N ASP A 244 -25.23 -14.65 -6.75
CA ASP A 244 -23.90 -15.22 -7.00
C ASP A 244 -23.24 -15.73 -5.71
N LEU A 245 -23.78 -15.37 -4.53
CA LEU A 245 -23.25 -15.79 -3.25
C LEU A 245 -23.81 -17.15 -2.83
N PRO A 246 -22.96 -18.14 -2.56
CA PRO A 246 -23.41 -19.37 -1.93
C PRO A 246 -23.94 -19.10 -0.52
N SER A 247 -24.79 -20.02 -0.03
CA SER A 247 -25.23 -19.97 1.36
C SER A 247 -24.06 -20.24 2.29
N SER A 248 -23.78 -19.33 3.23
CA SER A 248 -22.74 -19.48 4.23
C SER A 248 -23.10 -18.75 5.53
N ASP A 249 -22.52 -19.16 6.65
CA ASP A 249 -22.72 -18.51 7.96
C ASP A 249 -22.06 -17.13 8.02
N ILE A 250 -20.94 -16.97 7.30
CA ILE A 250 -20.14 -15.76 7.23
C ILE A 250 -19.87 -15.43 5.75
N THR A 251 -20.06 -14.17 5.36
CA THR A 251 -19.58 -13.63 4.07
C THR A 251 -18.73 -12.39 4.33
N ILE A 252 -17.49 -12.38 3.84
CA ILE A 252 -16.58 -11.23 3.97
C ILE A 252 -16.19 -10.74 2.59
N PHE A 253 -16.33 -9.43 2.37
CA PHE A 253 -16.02 -8.77 1.11
C PHE A 253 -14.65 -8.09 1.19
N ASP A 254 -13.72 -8.49 0.33
CA ASP A 254 -12.48 -7.75 0.02
C ASP A 254 -12.68 -6.94 -1.27
N THR A 255 -13.72 -6.12 -1.28
CA THR A 255 -14.15 -5.31 -2.42
C THR A 255 -14.36 -3.86 -2.01
N THR A 256 -14.59 -2.98 -2.99
CA THR A 256 -15.05 -1.62 -2.67
C THR A 256 -16.39 -1.64 -1.95
N PRO A 257 -16.70 -0.65 -1.10
CA PRO A 257 -17.99 -0.55 -0.43
C PRO A 257 -19.19 -0.50 -1.39
N SER A 258 -19.01 0.08 -2.59
CA SER A 258 -20.07 0.13 -3.61
C SER A 258 -20.49 -1.27 -4.08
N VAL A 259 -19.55 -2.19 -4.29
CA VAL A 259 -19.87 -3.58 -4.64
C VAL A 259 -20.74 -4.24 -3.56
N VAL A 260 -20.43 -4.00 -2.27
CA VAL A 260 -21.27 -4.52 -1.18
C VAL A 260 -22.66 -3.90 -1.21
N ALA A 261 -22.76 -2.60 -1.55
CA ALA A 261 -24.06 -1.94 -1.69
C ALA A 261 -24.89 -2.51 -2.85
N ASP A 262 -24.24 -2.87 -3.96
CA ASP A 262 -24.90 -3.46 -5.13
C ASP A 262 -25.34 -4.91 -4.85
N VAL A 263 -24.45 -5.72 -4.26
CA VAL A 263 -24.72 -7.14 -3.96
C VAL A 263 -25.80 -7.31 -2.89
N LEU A 264 -25.74 -6.57 -1.78
CA LEU A 264 -26.67 -6.72 -0.66
C LEU A 264 -27.95 -5.87 -0.81
N GLY A 265 -27.92 -4.82 -1.61
CA GLY A 265 -29.08 -4.01 -1.98
C GLY A 265 -29.96 -3.61 -0.79
N GLN A 266 -31.17 -4.17 -0.74
CA GLN A 266 -32.17 -3.89 0.30
C GLN A 266 -31.88 -4.56 1.65
N GLU A 267 -30.97 -5.52 1.71
CA GLU A 267 -30.54 -6.14 2.97
C GLU A 267 -29.71 -5.17 3.83
N LEU A 268 -29.11 -4.14 3.21
CA LEU A 268 -28.46 -3.06 3.91
C LEU A 268 -29.44 -2.02 4.43
N THR A 269 -29.17 -1.46 5.62
CA THR A 269 -29.89 -0.27 6.06
C THR A 269 -29.68 0.89 5.06
N THR A 270 -30.68 1.76 4.91
CA THR A 270 -30.58 2.95 4.05
C THR A 270 -29.35 3.81 4.39
N ARG A 271 -29.00 3.90 5.67
CA ARG A 271 -27.84 4.66 6.14
C ARG A 271 -26.54 4.02 5.65
N THR A 272 -26.37 2.71 5.78
CA THR A 272 -25.17 1.98 5.33
C THR A 272 -25.01 2.10 3.82
N ARG A 273 -26.10 1.81 3.07
CA ARG A 273 -26.11 1.89 1.61
C ARG A 273 -25.71 3.29 1.11
N ARG A 274 -26.27 4.35 1.73
CA ARG A 274 -25.86 5.72 1.40
C ARG A 274 -24.38 5.99 1.70
N SER A 275 -23.84 5.47 2.79
CA SER A 275 -22.42 5.66 3.13
C SER A 275 -21.52 4.96 2.13
N TYR A 276 -21.84 3.73 1.75
CA TYR A 276 -21.09 2.95 0.78
C TYR A 276 -21.12 3.58 -0.61
N ASN A 277 -22.27 4.07 -1.08
CA ASN A 277 -22.40 4.76 -2.36
C ASN A 277 -21.75 6.17 -2.38
N ARG A 278 -21.43 6.73 -1.21
CA ARG A 278 -20.73 8.01 -1.07
C ARG A 278 -19.24 7.84 -0.79
N PHE A 279 -18.76 6.60 -0.74
CA PHE A 279 -17.34 6.34 -0.55
C PHE A 279 -16.57 6.95 -1.73
N ARG A 280 -15.50 7.70 -1.42
CA ARG A 280 -14.74 8.45 -2.42
C ARG A 280 -13.42 7.77 -2.70
N HIS A 281 -13.06 7.76 -3.96
CA HIS A 281 -11.74 7.35 -4.45
C HIS A 281 -10.83 8.57 -4.59
N GLY A 282 -9.52 8.32 -4.55
CA GLY A 282 -8.49 9.33 -4.61
C GLY A 282 -7.97 9.58 -6.04
N PRO A 283 -6.83 10.26 -6.15
CA PRO A 283 -6.05 10.33 -7.38
C PRO A 283 -5.68 8.95 -7.90
N ALA A 284 -5.28 8.90 -9.16
CA ALA A 284 -4.84 7.68 -9.82
C ALA A 284 -3.31 7.55 -9.83
N ALA A 285 -2.82 6.35 -10.15
CA ALA A 285 -1.44 6.12 -10.51
C ALA A 285 -1.32 5.89 -12.03
N PHE A 286 -0.25 6.41 -12.63
CA PHE A 286 0.21 6.04 -13.95
C PHE A 286 1.58 5.38 -13.81
N LYS A 287 1.67 4.10 -14.16
CA LYS A 287 2.87 3.29 -13.93
C LYS A 287 3.65 3.08 -15.24
N VAL A 288 4.96 3.14 -15.12
CA VAL A 288 5.92 2.88 -16.20
C VAL A 288 6.93 1.87 -15.70
N ASP A 289 6.91 0.69 -16.26
CA ASP A 289 7.95 -0.33 -16.06
C ASP A 289 9.00 -0.20 -17.16
N LEU A 290 10.26 -0.06 -16.78
CA LEU A 290 11.38 0.07 -17.69
C LEU A 290 12.33 -1.11 -17.55
N ALA A 291 12.73 -1.70 -18.67
CA ALA A 291 13.89 -2.58 -18.74
C ALA A 291 15.13 -1.70 -18.97
N VAL A 292 16.04 -1.64 -18.00
CA VAL A 292 17.17 -0.70 -18.03
C VAL A 292 18.50 -1.45 -18.04
N ARG A 293 19.30 -1.23 -19.07
CA ARG A 293 20.64 -1.85 -19.21
C ARG A 293 21.67 -1.17 -18.30
N GLY A 294 22.38 -1.96 -17.52
CA GLY A 294 23.43 -1.49 -16.62
C GLY A 294 22.94 -0.61 -15.45
N GLY A 295 21.63 -0.66 -15.17
CA GLY A 295 21.02 0.09 -14.07
C GLY A 295 20.85 1.59 -14.34
N VAL A 296 20.27 2.27 -13.35
CA VAL A 296 19.94 3.71 -13.42
C VAL A 296 21.18 4.56 -13.12
N PRO A 297 21.54 5.51 -14.00
CA PRO A 297 22.74 6.33 -13.85
C PRO A 297 22.48 7.54 -12.91
N TRP A 298 22.14 7.28 -11.65
CA TRP A 298 21.86 8.35 -10.68
C TRP A 298 23.04 9.31 -10.50
N THR A 299 22.77 10.60 -10.44
CA THR A 299 23.79 11.63 -10.19
C THR A 299 24.50 11.41 -8.85
N ASP A 300 23.74 11.04 -7.81
CA ASP A 300 24.32 10.57 -6.54
C ASP A 300 24.39 9.03 -6.58
N PRO A 301 25.59 8.43 -6.64
CA PRO A 301 25.74 6.97 -6.80
C PRO A 301 25.16 6.16 -5.64
N ARG A 302 24.96 6.75 -4.46
CA ARG A 302 24.36 6.08 -3.31
C ARG A 302 22.89 5.74 -3.55
N VAL A 303 22.19 6.48 -4.41
CA VAL A 303 20.79 6.23 -4.79
C VAL A 303 20.62 4.87 -5.50
N ALA A 304 21.67 4.39 -6.17
CA ALA A 304 21.64 3.07 -6.82
C ALA A 304 21.54 1.89 -5.83
N GLN A 305 21.83 2.12 -4.54
CA GLN A 305 21.73 1.11 -3.48
C GLN A 305 20.38 1.16 -2.76
N ALA A 306 19.54 2.14 -3.08
CA ALA A 306 18.23 2.29 -2.46
C ALA A 306 17.19 1.39 -3.12
N GLY A 307 16.36 0.74 -2.32
CA GLY A 307 15.23 -0.02 -2.81
C GLY A 307 14.17 0.90 -3.41
N THR A 308 13.76 1.91 -2.67
CA THR A 308 12.79 2.92 -3.10
C THR A 308 13.48 4.26 -3.37
N VAL A 309 13.07 4.97 -4.41
CA VAL A 309 13.54 6.33 -4.69
C VAL A 309 12.35 7.27 -4.90
N HIS A 310 12.29 8.34 -4.12
CA HIS A 310 11.28 9.38 -4.24
C HIS A 310 11.81 10.52 -5.14
N VAL A 311 11.43 10.53 -6.41
CA VAL A 311 11.82 11.57 -7.37
C VAL A 311 10.82 12.72 -7.28
N GLY A 312 10.90 13.48 -6.19
CA GLY A 312 10.02 14.59 -5.86
C GLY A 312 10.63 15.99 -6.04
N GLY A 313 11.96 16.07 -6.06
CA GLY A 313 12.67 17.35 -5.96
C GLY A 313 12.65 17.91 -4.53
N SER A 314 12.48 19.23 -4.37
CA SER A 314 12.35 19.83 -3.05
C SER A 314 11.05 19.40 -2.35
N ALA A 315 10.96 19.63 -1.05
CA ALA A 315 9.70 19.43 -0.31
C ALA A 315 8.56 20.28 -0.89
N GLU A 316 8.87 21.49 -1.33
CA GLU A 316 7.92 22.41 -1.94
C GLU A 316 7.43 21.90 -3.30
N ASP A 317 8.30 21.34 -4.14
CA ASP A 317 7.94 20.75 -5.42
C ASP A 317 6.94 19.59 -5.21
N THR A 318 7.24 18.69 -4.26
CA THR A 318 6.36 17.56 -3.93
C THR A 318 5.00 18.04 -3.41
N VAL A 319 4.96 19.04 -2.52
CA VAL A 319 3.71 19.63 -2.01
C VAL A 319 2.88 20.24 -3.15
N ALA A 320 3.54 20.94 -4.09
CA ALA A 320 2.87 21.55 -5.24
C ALA A 320 2.33 20.49 -6.21
N ALA A 321 3.09 19.42 -6.45
CA ALA A 321 2.68 18.32 -7.32
C ALA A 321 1.42 17.63 -6.77
N GLU A 322 1.40 17.24 -5.50
CA GLU A 322 0.24 16.60 -4.87
C GLU A 322 -1.01 17.51 -4.88
N ALA A 323 -0.81 18.82 -4.68
CA ALA A 323 -1.90 19.79 -4.75
C ALA A 323 -2.47 19.93 -6.17
N ALA A 324 -1.61 19.90 -7.20
CA ALA A 324 -2.04 19.95 -8.61
C ALA A 324 -2.85 18.70 -8.99
N VAL A 325 -2.36 17.50 -8.63
CA VAL A 325 -3.04 16.23 -8.86
C VAL A 325 -4.42 16.20 -8.21
N ALA A 326 -4.52 16.61 -6.95
CA ALA A 326 -5.80 16.68 -6.24
C ALA A 326 -6.78 17.71 -6.82
N ALA A 327 -6.26 18.75 -7.48
CA ALA A 327 -7.05 19.72 -8.23
C ALA A 327 -7.42 19.27 -9.66
N GLY A 328 -7.15 18.02 -10.02
CA GLY A 328 -7.46 17.45 -11.33
C GLY A 328 -6.52 17.90 -12.45
N ARG A 329 -5.32 18.37 -12.13
CA ARG A 329 -4.33 18.85 -13.11
C ARG A 329 -3.06 17.99 -13.05
N MET A 330 -2.56 17.56 -14.21
CA MET A 330 -1.24 16.94 -14.31
C MET A 330 -0.16 17.99 -13.99
N PRO A 331 0.73 17.77 -13.01
CA PRO A 331 1.82 18.68 -12.73
C PRO A 331 2.94 18.55 -13.78
N ASP A 332 3.60 19.66 -14.12
CA ASP A 332 4.78 19.65 -15.02
C ASP A 332 5.95 18.85 -14.41
N ARG A 333 6.04 18.84 -13.09
CA ARG A 333 7.04 18.10 -12.31
C ARG A 333 6.33 17.16 -11.34
N PRO A 334 5.86 16.00 -11.80
CA PRO A 334 5.15 15.07 -10.93
C PRO A 334 6.07 14.51 -9.84
N PHE A 335 5.47 14.11 -8.72
CA PHE A 335 6.10 13.19 -7.81
C PHE A 335 6.09 11.81 -8.47
N VAL A 336 7.28 11.22 -8.61
CA VAL A 336 7.45 9.86 -9.14
C VAL A 336 8.07 8.99 -8.07
N LEU A 337 7.41 7.89 -7.74
CA LEU A 337 8.00 6.84 -6.92
C LEU A 337 8.68 5.84 -7.84
N VAL A 338 9.95 5.56 -7.57
CA VAL A 338 10.75 4.57 -8.30
C VAL A 338 11.07 3.42 -7.35
N GLY A 339 10.86 2.19 -7.81
CA GLY A 339 11.23 0.96 -7.13
C GLY A 339 12.38 0.28 -7.84
N GLN A 340 13.44 0.00 -7.11
CA GLN A 340 14.61 -0.78 -7.52
C GLN A 340 14.63 -2.10 -6.74
N GLN A 341 13.55 -2.89 -6.87
CA GLN A 341 13.38 -4.13 -6.11
C GLN A 341 14.52 -5.13 -6.36
N PHE A 342 15.13 -5.06 -7.54
CA PHE A 342 16.29 -5.89 -7.92
C PHE A 342 17.50 -5.68 -7.01
N VAL A 343 17.62 -4.54 -6.34
CA VAL A 343 18.71 -4.27 -5.39
C VAL A 343 18.65 -5.22 -4.19
N ALA A 344 17.42 -5.53 -3.73
CA ALA A 344 17.20 -6.48 -2.65
C ALA A 344 16.99 -7.92 -3.16
N ASP A 345 16.46 -8.09 -4.36
CA ASP A 345 16.15 -9.38 -4.99
C ASP A 345 16.74 -9.43 -6.42
N PRO A 346 18.04 -9.73 -6.55
CA PRO A 346 18.73 -9.75 -7.84
C PRO A 346 18.17 -10.73 -8.87
N GLN A 347 17.38 -11.73 -8.45
CA GLN A 347 16.76 -12.70 -9.34
C GLN A 347 15.68 -12.07 -10.24
N ARG A 348 15.30 -10.82 -9.99
CA ARG A 348 14.38 -10.05 -10.85
C ARG A 348 15.03 -9.54 -12.13
N ALA A 349 16.36 -9.51 -12.19
CA ALA A 349 17.15 -9.06 -13.33
C ALA A 349 17.42 -10.18 -14.34
N ASP A 350 17.75 -9.79 -15.58
CA ASP A 350 18.19 -10.67 -16.67
C ASP A 350 19.54 -10.16 -17.20
N GLY A 351 20.63 -10.81 -16.79
CA GLY A 351 21.98 -10.39 -17.08
C GLY A 351 22.30 -8.99 -16.55
N ASP A 352 22.63 -8.07 -17.45
CA ASP A 352 22.90 -6.65 -17.15
C ASP A 352 21.65 -5.75 -17.24
N VAL A 353 20.49 -6.34 -17.58
CA VAL A 353 19.22 -5.61 -17.65
C VAL A 353 18.43 -5.78 -16.36
N VAL A 354 18.02 -4.67 -15.78
CA VAL A 354 17.26 -4.63 -14.53
C VAL A 354 15.87 -4.03 -14.73
N PRO A 355 14.85 -4.50 -13.97
CA PRO A 355 13.53 -3.89 -13.98
C PRO A 355 13.54 -2.61 -13.14
N LEU A 356 13.08 -1.50 -13.70
CA LEU A 356 12.79 -0.29 -12.95
C LEU A 356 11.28 -0.09 -12.93
N TYR A 357 10.71 -0.20 -11.76
CA TYR A 357 9.32 0.10 -11.48
C TYR A 357 9.17 1.59 -11.19
N ALA A 358 8.33 2.31 -11.92
CA ALA A 358 8.06 3.72 -11.63
C ALA A 358 6.58 4.02 -11.72
N TYR A 359 6.05 4.89 -10.85
CA TYR A 359 4.73 5.44 -11.05
C TYR A 359 4.65 6.90 -10.59
N ALA A 360 3.87 7.66 -11.32
CA ALA A 360 3.50 9.03 -10.96
C ALA A 360 2.11 9.06 -10.35
N HIS A 361 1.90 9.99 -9.40
CA HIS A 361 0.55 10.37 -9.00
C HIS A 361 -0.05 11.25 -10.09
N VAL A 362 -1.25 10.88 -10.55
CA VAL A 362 -1.94 11.57 -11.63
C VAL A 362 -3.39 11.87 -11.24
N PRO A 363 -4.04 12.85 -11.88
CA PRO A 363 -5.47 13.10 -11.65
C PRO A 363 -6.32 11.86 -11.88
N ALA A 364 -7.37 11.70 -11.07
CA ALA A 364 -8.36 10.65 -11.30
C ALA A 364 -8.96 10.80 -12.71
N GLY A 365 -9.02 9.67 -13.44
CA GLY A 365 -9.56 9.65 -14.79
C GLY A 365 -8.64 10.22 -15.88
N LEU A 366 -7.35 10.38 -15.61
CA LEU A 366 -6.37 10.71 -16.65
C LEU A 366 -6.49 9.72 -17.81
N ASP A 367 -6.69 10.22 -19.03
CA ASP A 367 -7.02 9.45 -20.23
C ASP A 367 -5.93 9.48 -21.32
N HIS A 368 -4.83 10.16 -21.08
CA HIS A 368 -3.70 10.29 -22.03
C HIS A 368 -2.41 9.74 -21.44
N ASP A 369 -1.46 9.41 -22.31
CA ASP A 369 -0.16 8.88 -21.97
C ASP A 369 0.75 9.97 -21.39
N VAL A 370 1.36 9.69 -20.25
CA VAL A 370 2.33 10.57 -19.58
C VAL A 370 3.69 9.86 -19.37
N THR A 371 3.96 8.82 -20.16
CA THR A 371 5.20 8.03 -20.07
C THR A 371 6.44 8.91 -20.18
N ASP A 372 6.49 9.80 -21.16
CA ASP A 372 7.61 10.72 -21.34
C ASP A 372 7.78 11.69 -20.17
N VAL A 373 6.68 12.17 -19.59
CA VAL A 373 6.73 13.05 -18.40
C VAL A 373 7.35 12.33 -17.21
N VAL A 374 7.03 11.05 -17.01
CA VAL A 374 7.61 10.21 -15.95
C VAL A 374 9.09 9.96 -16.19
N ILE A 375 9.47 9.57 -17.42
CA ILE A 375 10.87 9.31 -17.78
C ILE A 375 11.70 10.59 -17.66
N ASP A 376 11.23 11.72 -18.20
CA ASP A 376 11.90 13.02 -18.12
C ASP A 376 12.10 13.45 -16.66
N ARG A 377 11.12 13.16 -15.81
CA ARG A 377 11.26 13.46 -14.38
C ARG A 377 12.40 12.66 -13.72
N ILE A 378 12.54 11.39 -14.05
CA ILE A 378 13.63 10.55 -13.55
C ILE A 378 14.96 10.99 -14.16
N GLU A 379 15.00 11.29 -15.48
CA GLU A 379 16.19 11.71 -16.22
C GLU A 379 16.85 12.97 -15.61
N GLN A 380 16.08 13.88 -15.00
CA GLN A 380 16.62 15.06 -14.31
C GLN A 380 17.58 14.67 -13.17
N PHE A 381 17.40 13.52 -12.54
CA PHE A 381 18.22 13.02 -11.43
C PHE A 381 19.14 11.86 -11.86
N ALA A 382 18.94 11.33 -13.05
CA ALA A 382 19.68 10.21 -13.62
C ALA A 382 20.00 10.46 -15.10
N PRO A 383 20.84 11.46 -15.45
CA PRO A 383 21.14 11.83 -16.83
C PRO A 383 21.70 10.63 -17.62
N GLY A 384 21.12 10.39 -18.80
CA GLY A 384 21.48 9.26 -19.64
C GLY A 384 20.60 8.02 -19.44
N LEU A 385 19.57 8.06 -18.59
CA LEU A 385 18.62 6.96 -18.41
C LEU A 385 17.97 6.54 -19.71
N ARG A 386 17.46 7.51 -20.50
CA ARG A 386 16.77 7.21 -21.80
C ARG A 386 17.60 6.34 -22.73
N SER A 387 18.91 6.55 -22.79
CA SER A 387 19.81 5.76 -23.62
C SER A 387 20.01 4.32 -23.15
N ARG A 388 19.64 4.03 -21.91
CA ARG A 388 19.75 2.69 -21.28
C ARG A 388 18.43 1.91 -21.30
N ILE A 389 17.32 2.54 -21.68
CA ILE A 389 16.02 1.87 -21.74
C ILE A 389 16.02 0.91 -22.94
N VAL A 390 15.79 -0.37 -22.66
CA VAL A 390 15.69 -1.46 -23.64
C VAL A 390 14.24 -1.63 -24.10
N GLU A 391 13.30 -1.58 -23.12
CA GLU A 391 11.87 -1.75 -23.37
C GLU A 391 11.07 -0.99 -22.30
N THR A 392 9.90 -0.52 -22.68
CA THR A 392 8.96 0.22 -21.80
C THR A 392 7.59 -0.42 -21.84
N VAL A 393 6.99 -0.63 -20.67
CA VAL A 393 5.61 -1.09 -20.55
C VAL A 393 4.85 -0.14 -19.61
N THR A 394 3.65 0.26 -19.99
CA THR A 394 2.85 1.22 -19.23
C THR A 394 1.58 0.59 -18.68
N THR A 395 1.16 1.04 -17.51
CA THR A 395 -0.13 0.71 -16.92
C THR A 395 -0.87 2.01 -16.61
N SER A 396 -1.84 2.35 -17.44
CA SER A 396 -2.68 3.53 -17.27
C SER A 396 -3.67 3.38 -16.12
N PRO A 397 -4.31 4.48 -15.64
CA PRO A 397 -5.42 4.40 -14.68
C PRO A 397 -6.53 3.45 -15.11
N GLN A 398 -6.86 3.42 -16.40
CA GLN A 398 -7.87 2.54 -16.96
C GLN A 398 -7.42 1.07 -16.92
N SER A 399 -6.14 0.80 -17.21
CA SER A 399 -5.56 -0.55 -17.14
C SER A 399 -5.54 -1.06 -15.71
N PHE A 400 -5.22 -0.21 -14.72
CA PHE A 400 -5.33 -0.56 -13.30
C PHE A 400 -6.75 -0.93 -12.91
N ALA A 401 -7.73 -0.10 -13.29
CA ALA A 401 -9.15 -0.36 -13.02
C ALA A 401 -9.68 -1.62 -13.73
N GLY A 402 -9.19 -1.90 -14.94
CA GLY A 402 -9.54 -3.10 -15.71
C GLY A 402 -8.98 -4.39 -15.10
N GLY A 403 -7.77 -4.35 -14.51
CA GLY A 403 -7.11 -5.50 -13.90
C GLY A 403 -7.50 -5.74 -12.43
N ASN A 404 -8.08 -4.74 -11.77
CA ASN A 404 -8.57 -4.86 -10.39
C ASN A 404 -9.74 -3.90 -10.15
N ALA A 405 -10.94 -4.45 -10.00
CA ALA A 405 -12.17 -3.67 -9.82
C ALA A 405 -12.16 -2.78 -8.56
N ASN A 406 -11.26 -3.02 -7.60
CA ASN A 406 -11.10 -2.17 -6.42
C ASN A 406 -10.29 -0.89 -6.73
N PHE A 407 -9.56 -0.84 -7.84
CA PHE A 407 -8.78 0.33 -8.28
C PHE A 407 -9.63 1.30 -9.09
N VAL A 408 -10.76 1.72 -8.53
CA VAL A 408 -11.74 2.58 -9.20
C VAL A 408 -11.07 3.86 -9.70
N GLY A 409 -11.14 4.10 -11.02
CA GLY A 409 -10.52 5.25 -11.66
C GLY A 409 -8.99 5.26 -11.64
N GLY A 410 -8.34 4.12 -11.31
CA GLY A 410 -6.90 4.02 -11.15
C GLY A 410 -6.37 4.36 -9.75
N ASP A 411 -7.27 4.53 -8.77
CA ASP A 411 -6.91 4.72 -7.35
C ASP A 411 -6.38 3.43 -6.74
N ILE A 412 -5.07 3.30 -6.69
CA ILE A 412 -4.37 2.12 -6.14
C ILE A 412 -4.43 2.02 -4.61
N LEU A 413 -4.88 3.07 -3.92
CA LEU A 413 -5.11 3.06 -2.48
C LEU A 413 -6.52 2.57 -2.11
N CYS A 414 -7.40 2.37 -3.10
CA CYS A 414 -8.78 1.92 -2.93
C CYS A 414 -9.63 2.84 -2.04
N GLY A 415 -9.33 4.13 -2.04
CA GLY A 415 -10.09 5.15 -1.32
C GLY A 415 -9.27 6.36 -0.90
N THR A 416 -9.89 7.53 -0.92
CA THR A 416 -9.21 8.75 -0.47
C THR A 416 -8.93 8.72 1.03
N SER A 417 -7.74 9.15 1.41
CA SER A 417 -7.32 9.33 2.82
C SER A 417 -7.79 10.67 3.41
N SER A 418 -8.96 11.19 2.99
CA SER A 418 -9.54 12.41 3.57
C SER A 418 -9.81 12.25 5.07
N PRO A 419 -9.73 13.34 5.88
CA PRO A 419 -9.91 13.25 7.34
C PRO A 419 -11.22 12.57 7.76
N THR A 420 -12.31 12.88 7.05
CA THR A 420 -13.62 12.28 7.33
C THR A 420 -13.66 10.80 7.00
N GLN A 421 -13.04 10.36 5.90
CA GLN A 421 -13.03 8.96 5.49
C GLN A 421 -12.06 8.13 6.33
N LEU A 422 -10.92 8.69 6.73
CA LEU A 422 -9.99 8.04 7.67
C LEU A 422 -10.62 7.77 9.04
N LEU A 423 -11.41 8.72 9.55
CA LEU A 423 -11.99 8.62 10.89
C LEU A 423 -13.34 7.88 10.91
N LEU A 424 -14.13 7.99 9.86
CA LEU A 424 -15.52 7.53 9.82
C LEU A 424 -15.82 6.52 8.70
N GLY A 425 -14.85 6.28 7.80
CA GLY A 425 -15.06 5.37 6.68
C GLY A 425 -14.98 3.88 7.04
N PRO A 426 -15.53 3.02 6.16
CA PRO A 426 -16.40 3.33 5.02
C PRO A 426 -17.81 3.72 5.40
N ARG A 427 -18.17 3.59 6.68
CA ARG A 427 -19.45 4.04 7.26
C ARG A 427 -19.25 4.53 8.70
N PRO A 428 -20.03 5.53 9.15
CA PRO A 428 -19.96 5.96 10.55
C PRO A 428 -20.38 4.83 11.51
N GLY A 429 -19.56 4.58 12.51
CA GLY A 429 -19.83 3.57 13.53
C GLY A 429 -18.57 3.17 14.29
N ARG A 430 -18.72 2.41 15.39
CA ARG A 430 -17.59 1.91 16.18
C ARG A 430 -16.92 0.69 15.56
N ASP A 431 -17.59 0.03 14.62
CA ASP A 431 -17.10 -1.17 13.96
C ASP A 431 -17.17 -0.96 12.44
N PRO A 432 -16.01 -0.72 11.80
CA PRO A 432 -15.96 -0.46 10.36
C PRO A 432 -16.12 -1.73 9.51
N TYR A 433 -15.96 -2.91 10.10
CA TYR A 433 -15.97 -4.19 9.36
C TYR A 433 -17.38 -4.75 9.17
N ARG A 434 -18.31 -4.50 10.10
CA ARG A 434 -19.70 -4.94 9.96
C ARG A 434 -20.44 -4.12 8.91
N THR A 435 -21.16 -4.78 8.01
CA THR A 435 -22.04 -4.10 7.04
C THR A 435 -23.33 -3.59 7.68
N GLY A 436 -23.71 -4.16 8.84
CA GLY A 436 -25.00 -3.96 9.48
C GLY A 436 -26.03 -5.04 9.15
N THR A 437 -25.77 -5.87 8.14
CA THR A 437 -26.52 -7.09 7.84
C THR A 437 -25.85 -8.26 8.55
N PRO A 438 -26.57 -9.05 9.36
CA PRO A 438 -25.99 -10.15 10.10
C PRO A 438 -25.31 -11.19 9.20
N GLY A 439 -24.06 -11.55 9.52
CA GLY A 439 -23.27 -12.52 8.75
C GLY A 439 -22.45 -11.90 7.62
N PHE A 440 -22.60 -10.60 7.33
CA PHE A 440 -21.91 -9.92 6.23
C PHE A 440 -20.93 -8.86 6.74
N TYR A 441 -19.67 -8.92 6.23
CA TYR A 441 -18.56 -8.06 6.66
C TYR A 441 -17.80 -7.49 5.47
N LEU A 442 -17.05 -6.41 5.69
CA LEU A 442 -16.17 -5.77 4.72
C LEU A 442 -14.74 -5.73 5.29
N CYS A 443 -13.75 -6.12 4.49
CA CYS A 443 -12.35 -6.20 4.93
C CYS A 443 -11.34 -5.59 3.95
N SER A 444 -11.80 -4.92 2.91
CA SER A 444 -10.89 -4.35 1.90
C SER A 444 -10.05 -3.19 2.44
N ALA A 445 -9.16 -2.66 1.60
CA ALA A 445 -8.37 -1.45 1.89
C ALA A 445 -9.25 -0.21 2.21
N ALA A 446 -10.55 -0.25 1.91
CA ALA A 446 -11.52 0.76 2.33
C ALA A 446 -11.82 0.74 3.84
N THR A 447 -11.38 -0.31 4.57
CA THR A 447 -11.54 -0.42 6.02
C THR A 447 -10.22 -0.23 6.76
N PRO A 448 -10.22 0.24 8.02
CA PRO A 448 -8.98 0.32 8.80
C PRO A 448 -8.22 -1.02 8.88
N PRO A 449 -6.89 -0.96 8.89
CA PRO A 449 -6.02 0.20 8.94
C PRO A 449 -5.81 0.89 7.59
N GLY A 450 -6.45 0.47 6.51
CA GLY A 450 -6.32 1.04 5.19
C GLY A 450 -5.48 0.19 4.22
N PRO A 451 -4.98 0.80 3.12
CA PRO A 451 -4.23 0.10 2.09
C PRO A 451 -2.89 -0.44 2.58
N GLY A 452 -2.44 -1.52 1.97
CA GLY A 452 -1.18 -2.20 2.23
C GLY A 452 -1.31 -3.72 2.16
N ALA A 453 -0.18 -4.41 1.90
CA ALA A 453 -0.16 -5.88 1.80
C ALA A 453 -0.07 -6.58 3.18
N HIS A 454 -0.41 -5.88 4.27
CA HIS A 454 -0.31 -6.39 5.64
C HIS A 454 -1.44 -7.33 6.07
N GLY A 455 -2.56 -7.42 5.31
CA GLY A 455 -3.69 -8.33 5.59
C GLY A 455 -4.52 -8.04 6.85
N MET A 456 -4.24 -6.93 7.55
CA MET A 456 -4.83 -6.68 8.88
C MET A 456 -6.31 -6.34 8.85
N ALA A 457 -6.81 -5.68 7.80
CA ALA A 457 -8.25 -5.45 7.66
C ALA A 457 -9.00 -6.78 7.55
N GLY A 458 -8.43 -7.75 6.82
CA GLY A 458 -8.94 -9.11 6.72
C GLY A 458 -8.98 -9.85 8.05
N LEU A 459 -7.85 -9.87 8.75
CA LEU A 459 -7.75 -10.51 10.07
C LEU A 459 -8.74 -9.91 11.08
N ASN A 460 -8.87 -8.59 11.10
CA ASN A 460 -9.77 -7.90 12.02
C ASN A 460 -11.25 -8.18 11.69
N ALA A 461 -11.62 -8.22 10.41
CA ALA A 461 -12.96 -8.57 9.97
C ALA A 461 -13.32 -10.02 10.31
N ALA A 462 -12.38 -10.96 10.10
CA ALA A 462 -12.54 -12.37 10.45
C ALA A 462 -12.75 -12.55 11.96
N ARG A 463 -11.91 -11.92 12.79
CA ARG A 463 -12.09 -11.93 14.26
C ARG A 463 -13.46 -11.40 14.68
N ARG A 464 -13.90 -10.31 14.05
CA ARG A 464 -15.24 -9.76 14.30
C ARG A 464 -16.35 -10.73 13.92
N ALA A 465 -16.21 -11.41 12.79
CA ALA A 465 -17.18 -12.40 12.32
C ALA A 465 -17.27 -13.60 13.27
N LEU A 466 -16.11 -14.09 13.76
CA LEU A 466 -16.05 -15.17 14.77
C LEU A 466 -16.69 -14.76 16.10
N ASP A 467 -16.38 -13.56 16.61
CA ASP A 467 -17.01 -13.03 17.82
C ASP A 467 -18.55 -12.97 17.73
N ASP A 468 -19.05 -12.62 16.54
CA ASP A 468 -20.51 -12.54 16.30
C ASP A 468 -21.15 -13.91 16.14
N LEU A 469 -20.39 -14.86 15.56
CA LEU A 469 -20.84 -16.25 15.37
C LEU A 469 -20.97 -16.98 16.72
N LEU A 470 -20.09 -16.69 17.68
CA LEU A 470 -20.11 -17.29 19.03
C LEU A 470 -21.25 -16.75 19.90
N LYS A 471 -21.86 -15.62 19.53
CA LYS A 471 -22.97 -14.99 20.27
C LYS A 471 -24.34 -15.40 19.76
N ARG A 472 -24.39 -16.11 18.63
CA ARG A 472 -25.60 -16.70 18.03
C ARG A 472 -25.83 -18.12 18.55
#